data_111fbed0c99265b20437f1dd0b3b595e
#
_entry.id   111fbed0c99265b20437f1dd0b3b595e
#
_cell.length_a   1.000
_cell.length_b   1.000
_cell.length_c   1.000
_cell.angle_alpha   90.00
_cell.angle_beta   90.00
_cell.angle_gamma   90.00
#
_symmetry.space_group_name_H-M   'P 1'
#
loop_
_entity.id
_entity.type
_entity.pdbx_description
1 polymer ?
#
loop_
_entity_poly.entity_id
_entity_poly.type
_entity_poly.pdbx_seq_one_letter_code
_entity_poly.pdbx_strand_id
1 'polypeptide(L)'
;MGNAFGDLKEFLENAERLKRRSATKQQKNLTEEPEEYRDARRKAMRLLEHMDRTEKGLREKLRQAGFTSQAVDHALTYVEAYGYIDDERYARTYIAYRMDTKSRQKIIQELISKGIDKETAESAWEEEAALNMPDERKILYRTVEKKYSPDTELDEKEMRRLQGYLLRRGFSYSDIKSVLEDMNIRTTAW
;
A
#
# COMPACT_ATOMS: atom_id res chain seq x y z
N MET A 1 30.72 -15.44 72.13
CA MET A 1 29.73 -14.37 71.76
C MET A 1 30.01 -14.01 70.33
N GLY A 2 29.26 -14.55 69.42
CA GLY A 2 29.43 -14.36 67.98
C GLY A 2 29.06 -12.95 67.55
N ASN A 3 29.72 -12.47 66.50
CA ASN A 3 29.84 -11.11 65.99
C ASN A 3 28.56 -10.63 65.25
N ALA A 4 27.46 -10.46 66.00
CA ALA A 4 26.15 -10.04 65.42
C ALA A 4 26.21 -8.69 64.69
N PHE A 5 27.24 -7.86 64.96
CA PHE A 5 27.45 -6.61 64.24
C PHE A 5 28.07 -6.77 62.84
N GLY A 6 28.86 -7.84 62.62
CA GLY A 6 29.43 -8.18 61.33
C GLY A 6 28.36 -8.63 60.33
N ASP A 7 27.47 -9.50 60.77
CA ASP A 7 26.39 -10.08 59.96
C ASP A 7 25.37 -9.02 59.55
N LEU A 8 25.08 -8.03 60.40
CA LEU A 8 24.17 -6.95 60.09
C LEU A 8 24.72 -5.99 59.03
N LYS A 9 26.01 -5.72 59.09
CA LYS A 9 26.68 -4.85 58.11
C LYS A 9 26.74 -5.50 56.74
N GLU A 10 27.08 -6.77 56.67
CA GLU A 10 27.11 -7.56 55.44
C GLU A 10 25.70 -7.69 54.84
N PHE A 11 24.67 -7.88 55.65
CA PHE A 11 23.27 -7.90 55.22
C PHE A 11 22.83 -6.56 54.59
N LEU A 12 23.18 -5.43 55.21
CA LEU A 12 22.88 -4.11 54.73
C LEU A 12 23.61 -3.79 53.41
N GLU A 13 24.88 -4.14 53.30
CA GLU A 13 25.67 -3.98 52.07
C GLU A 13 25.10 -4.82 50.90
N ASN A 14 24.69 -6.07 51.17
CA ASN A 14 24.04 -6.93 50.20
C ASN A 14 22.65 -6.38 49.76
N ALA A 15 21.87 -5.85 50.70
CA ALA A 15 20.56 -5.24 50.41
C ALA A 15 20.72 -3.98 49.53
N GLU A 16 21.71 -3.12 49.82
CA GLU A 16 22.00 -1.97 48.98
C GLU A 16 22.51 -2.36 47.57
N ARG A 17 23.37 -3.38 47.50
CA ARG A 17 23.88 -3.91 46.23
C ARG A 17 22.76 -4.49 45.36
N LEU A 18 21.78 -5.19 45.96
CA LEU A 18 20.59 -5.69 45.25
C LEU A 18 19.67 -4.55 44.78
N LYS A 19 19.46 -3.52 45.62
CA LYS A 19 18.70 -2.31 45.24
C LYS A 19 19.37 -1.57 44.09
N ARG A 20 20.68 -1.37 44.10
CA ARG A 20 21.44 -0.76 43.02
C ARG A 20 21.35 -1.57 41.73
N ARG A 21 21.45 -2.90 41.78
CA ARG A 21 21.30 -3.80 40.64
C ARG A 21 19.89 -3.76 40.04
N SER A 22 18.85 -3.76 40.88
CA SER A 22 17.48 -3.67 40.42
C SER A 22 17.15 -2.29 39.81
N ALA A 23 17.63 -1.19 40.41
CA ALA A 23 17.49 0.16 39.88
C ALA A 23 18.22 0.32 38.53
N THR A 24 19.45 -0.20 38.41
CA THR A 24 20.20 -0.15 37.14
C THR A 24 19.54 -1.02 36.05
N LYS A 25 18.99 -2.18 36.42
CA LYS A 25 18.24 -3.04 35.47
C LYS A 25 16.92 -2.39 35.04
N GLN A 26 16.24 -1.73 35.98
CA GLN A 26 14.99 -0.99 35.66
C GLN A 26 15.27 0.25 34.83
N GLN A 27 16.34 0.98 35.09
CA GLN A 27 16.76 2.16 34.33
C GLN A 27 17.27 1.77 32.92
N LYS A 28 17.92 0.63 32.77
CA LYS A 28 18.34 0.06 31.49
C LYS A 28 17.14 -0.37 30.65
N ASN A 29 16.09 -0.93 31.26
CA ASN A 29 14.85 -1.30 30.61
C ASN A 29 14.01 -0.08 30.17
N LEU A 30 14.20 1.09 30.80
CA LEU A 30 13.53 2.35 30.43
C LEU A 30 14.23 3.08 29.27
N THR A 31 15.47 2.72 28.96
CA THR A 31 16.29 3.34 27.89
C THR A 31 16.50 2.44 26.67
N GLU A 32 16.21 1.15 26.75
CA GLU A 32 16.31 0.24 25.61
C GLU A 32 14.95 0.12 24.93
N GLU A 33 14.95 0.45 23.64
CA GLU A 33 13.81 0.23 22.76
C GLU A 33 13.35 -1.24 22.84
N PRO A 34 12.03 -1.51 22.95
CA PRO A 34 11.50 -2.87 22.97
C PRO A 34 12.00 -3.70 21.79
N GLU A 35 12.35 -4.96 22.03
CA GLU A 35 12.87 -5.86 20.99
C GLU A 35 11.86 -6.01 19.84
N GLU A 36 10.56 -6.04 20.14
CA GLU A 36 9.48 -6.08 19.16
C GLU A 36 9.54 -4.91 18.16
N TYR A 37 9.92 -3.69 18.61
CA TYR A 37 10.02 -2.53 17.74
C TYR A 37 11.17 -2.66 16.74
N ARG A 38 12.30 -3.20 17.20
CA ARG A 38 13.45 -3.51 16.33
C ARG A 38 13.09 -4.59 15.32
N ASP A 39 12.34 -5.60 15.74
CA ASP A 39 11.91 -6.69 14.85
C ASP A 39 10.91 -6.21 13.82
N ALA A 40 9.93 -5.37 14.20
CA ALA A 40 8.99 -4.76 13.29
C ALA A 40 9.70 -3.89 12.23
N ARG A 41 10.70 -3.07 12.63
CA ARG A 41 11.52 -2.31 11.68
C ARG A 41 12.29 -3.20 10.71
N ARG A 42 12.96 -4.24 11.22
CA ARG A 42 13.68 -5.21 10.37
C ARG A 42 12.74 -5.87 9.36
N LYS A 43 11.54 -6.22 9.81
CA LYS A 43 10.53 -6.80 8.92
C LYS A 43 10.04 -5.78 7.89
N ALA A 44 9.78 -4.53 8.28
CA ALA A 44 9.40 -3.45 7.37
C ALA A 44 10.44 -3.25 6.27
N MET A 45 11.72 -3.11 6.65
CA MET A 45 12.82 -2.95 5.69
C MET A 45 12.88 -4.11 4.68
N ARG A 46 12.83 -5.36 5.15
CA ARG A 46 12.82 -6.52 4.24
C ARG A 46 11.63 -6.54 3.28
N LEU A 47 10.46 -6.06 3.71
CA LEU A 47 9.30 -5.98 2.85
C LEU A 47 9.45 -4.90 1.77
N LEU A 48 10.12 -3.79 2.08
CA LEU A 48 10.39 -2.68 1.16
C LEU A 48 11.55 -2.98 0.20
N GLU A 49 12.54 -3.77 0.62
CA GLU A 49 13.61 -4.25 -0.26
C GLU A 49 13.08 -5.09 -1.45
N HIS A 50 11.96 -5.79 -1.25
CA HIS A 50 11.38 -6.62 -2.31
C HIS A 50 10.48 -5.87 -3.27
N MET A 51 9.73 -4.87 -2.78
CA MET A 51 8.83 -4.06 -3.61
C MET A 51 8.35 -2.83 -2.85
N ASP A 52 8.10 -1.76 -3.59
CA ASP A 52 7.46 -0.56 -3.08
C ASP A 52 6.07 -0.87 -2.52
N ARG A 53 5.74 -0.21 -1.41
CA ARG A 53 4.47 -0.34 -0.72
C ARG A 53 3.96 1.01 -0.26
N THR A 54 2.64 1.13 -0.22
CA THR A 54 2.00 2.25 0.49
C THR A 54 2.13 2.05 2.00
N GLU A 55 1.99 3.14 2.76
CA GLU A 55 1.93 3.08 4.23
C GLU A 55 0.91 2.03 4.69
N LYS A 56 -0.33 2.10 4.17
CA LYS A 56 -1.38 1.13 4.47
C LYS A 56 -0.97 -0.30 4.16
N GLY A 57 -0.40 -0.52 3.00
CA GLY A 57 0.03 -1.86 2.57
C GLY A 57 1.13 -2.45 3.44
N LEU A 58 2.07 -1.62 3.91
CA LEU A 58 3.10 -2.06 4.86
C LEU A 58 2.51 -2.30 6.25
N ARG A 59 1.64 -1.41 6.74
CA ARG A 59 0.90 -1.54 8.01
C ARG A 59 0.15 -2.88 8.08
N GLU A 60 -0.58 -3.22 7.04
CA GLU A 60 -1.32 -4.48 6.96
C GLU A 60 -0.38 -5.70 7.00
N LYS A 61 0.76 -5.64 6.32
CA LYS A 61 1.75 -6.73 6.32
C LYS A 61 2.41 -6.93 7.67
N LEU A 62 2.71 -5.86 8.39
CA LEU A 62 3.26 -5.95 9.73
C LEU A 62 2.24 -6.50 10.73
N ARG A 63 0.97 -6.07 10.64
CA ARG A 63 -0.10 -6.65 11.46
C ARG A 63 -0.34 -8.14 11.17
N GLN A 64 -0.32 -8.55 9.91
CA GLN A 64 -0.39 -9.95 9.51
C GLN A 64 0.79 -10.79 10.03
N ALA A 65 1.95 -10.17 10.24
CA ALA A 65 3.11 -10.81 10.83
C ALA A 65 3.05 -10.92 12.36
N GLY A 66 1.96 -10.41 13.00
CA GLY A 66 1.71 -10.55 14.44
C GLY A 66 2.25 -9.43 15.31
N PHE A 67 2.77 -8.34 14.74
CA PHE A 67 3.26 -7.20 15.52
C PHE A 67 2.12 -6.40 16.15
N THR A 68 2.35 -5.89 17.35
CA THR A 68 1.44 -4.98 18.05
C THR A 68 1.28 -3.67 17.28
N SER A 69 0.15 -2.97 17.49
CA SER A 69 -0.08 -1.67 16.84
C SER A 69 1.03 -0.66 17.15
N GLN A 70 1.54 -0.66 18.37
CA GLN A 70 2.64 0.24 18.78
C GLN A 70 3.93 -0.06 18.02
N ALA A 71 4.29 -1.34 17.88
CA ALA A 71 5.47 -1.75 17.12
C ALA A 71 5.33 -1.43 15.63
N VAL A 72 4.12 -1.59 15.08
CA VAL A 72 3.79 -1.22 13.69
C VAL A 72 3.94 0.28 13.48
N ASP A 73 3.32 1.11 14.34
CA ASP A 73 3.40 2.56 14.23
C ASP A 73 4.83 3.07 14.36
N HIS A 74 5.60 2.51 15.29
CA HIS A 74 7.02 2.82 15.45
C HIS A 74 7.84 2.46 14.19
N ALA A 75 7.59 1.29 13.60
CA ALA A 75 8.27 0.87 12.39
C ALA A 75 7.92 1.76 11.18
N LEU A 76 6.65 2.17 11.05
CA LEU A 76 6.21 3.07 9.98
C LEU A 76 6.85 4.45 10.12
N THR A 77 6.79 5.06 11.30
CA THR A 77 7.47 6.35 11.57
C THR A 77 8.96 6.29 11.19
N TYR A 78 9.62 5.18 11.49
CA TYR A 78 11.03 5.00 11.12
C TYR A 78 11.23 5.00 9.61
N VAL A 79 10.50 4.16 8.87
CA VAL A 79 10.70 4.03 7.42
C VAL A 79 10.26 5.27 6.64
N GLU A 80 9.26 6.02 7.14
CA GLU A 80 8.84 7.31 6.61
C GLU A 80 9.91 8.38 6.81
N ALA A 81 10.47 8.49 8.03
CA ALA A 81 11.51 9.46 8.35
C ALA A 81 12.77 9.30 7.47
N TYR A 82 13.03 8.10 6.98
CA TYR A 82 14.13 7.81 6.05
C TYR A 82 13.69 7.81 4.56
N GLY A 83 12.45 8.19 4.25
CA GLY A 83 11.94 8.25 2.87
C GLY A 83 11.80 6.89 2.17
N TYR A 84 11.75 5.79 2.94
CA TYR A 84 11.52 4.45 2.36
C TYR A 84 10.07 4.23 1.95
N ILE A 85 9.12 4.97 2.56
CA ILE A 85 7.73 5.06 2.12
C ILE A 85 7.48 6.48 1.63
N ASP A 86 6.81 6.57 0.48
CA ASP A 86 6.39 7.81 -0.14
C ASP A 86 5.18 7.48 -1.01
N ASP A 87 3.99 7.76 -0.49
CA ASP A 87 2.72 7.43 -1.14
C ASP A 87 2.50 8.25 -2.43
N GLU A 88 3.03 9.47 -2.52
CA GLU A 88 2.99 10.27 -3.75
C GLU A 88 3.86 9.63 -4.85
N ARG A 89 5.11 9.27 -4.52
CA ARG A 89 6.00 8.57 -5.45
C ARG A 89 5.40 7.24 -5.88
N TYR A 90 4.80 6.50 -4.94
CA TYR A 90 4.09 5.26 -5.25
C TYR A 90 2.93 5.52 -6.24
N ALA A 91 2.12 6.56 -6.01
CA ALA A 91 1.00 6.92 -6.88
C ALA A 91 1.49 7.24 -8.30
N ARG A 92 2.48 8.11 -8.46
CA ARG A 92 3.07 8.45 -9.77
C ARG A 92 3.59 7.22 -10.50
N THR A 93 4.38 6.41 -9.84
CA THR A 93 4.91 5.16 -10.43
C THR A 93 3.77 4.22 -10.85
N TYR A 94 2.77 4.04 -9.99
CA TYR A 94 1.62 3.19 -10.28
C TYR A 94 0.82 3.69 -11.49
N ILE A 95 0.59 5.00 -11.59
CA ILE A 95 -0.09 5.64 -12.71
C ILE A 95 0.70 5.43 -14.00
N ALA A 96 1.99 5.77 -14.02
CA ALA A 96 2.85 5.63 -15.19
C ALA A 96 2.82 4.21 -15.78
N TYR A 97 2.81 3.17 -14.92
CA TYR A 97 2.71 1.78 -15.38
C TYR A 97 1.32 1.35 -15.87
N ARG A 98 0.26 2.07 -15.51
CA ARG A 98 -1.12 1.62 -15.75
C ARG A 98 -1.90 2.47 -16.73
N MET A 99 -1.48 3.72 -16.94
CA MET A 99 -2.23 4.69 -17.74
C MET A 99 -2.44 4.28 -19.20
N ASP A 100 -1.57 3.42 -19.75
CA ASP A 100 -1.73 2.88 -21.11
C ASP A 100 -2.68 1.67 -21.22
N THR A 101 -3.20 1.18 -20.08
CA THR A 101 -3.97 -0.09 -20.05
C THR A 101 -5.29 -0.02 -19.29
N LYS A 102 -5.50 1.03 -18.52
CA LYS A 102 -6.69 1.25 -17.69
C LYS A 102 -7.17 2.68 -17.80
N SER A 103 -8.46 2.90 -17.54
CA SER A 103 -9.00 4.26 -17.45
C SER A 103 -8.49 5.00 -16.21
N ARG A 104 -8.51 6.34 -16.25
CA ARG A 104 -8.22 7.21 -15.10
C ARG A 104 -9.01 6.78 -13.87
N GLN A 105 -10.33 6.64 -14.02
CA GLN A 105 -11.21 6.28 -12.91
C GLN A 105 -10.78 4.97 -12.24
N LYS A 106 -10.40 3.97 -13.00
CA LYS A 106 -9.97 2.68 -12.45
C LYS A 106 -8.65 2.79 -11.69
N ILE A 107 -7.70 3.55 -12.21
CA ILE A 107 -6.40 3.77 -11.56
C ILE A 107 -6.59 4.50 -10.23
N ILE A 108 -7.37 5.59 -10.21
CA ILE A 108 -7.66 6.33 -8.97
C ILE A 108 -8.35 5.43 -7.93
N GLN A 109 -9.35 4.64 -8.32
CA GLN A 109 -10.00 3.69 -7.41
C GLN A 109 -9.02 2.66 -6.83
N GLU A 110 -8.10 2.15 -7.65
CA GLU A 110 -7.09 1.20 -7.19
C GLU A 110 -6.10 1.84 -6.21
N LEU A 111 -5.68 3.08 -6.43
CA LEU A 111 -4.83 3.84 -5.50
C LEU A 111 -5.53 4.08 -4.16
N ILE A 112 -6.80 4.51 -4.19
CA ILE A 112 -7.61 4.67 -2.97
C ILE A 112 -7.74 3.34 -2.22
N SER A 113 -7.97 2.24 -2.91
CA SER A 113 -8.04 0.91 -2.28
C SER A 113 -6.74 0.51 -1.59
N LYS A 114 -5.61 0.98 -2.10
CA LYS A 114 -4.26 0.78 -1.54
C LYS A 114 -3.93 1.72 -0.37
N GLY A 115 -4.84 2.65 -0.05
CA GLY A 115 -4.72 3.55 1.09
C GLY A 115 -4.23 4.95 0.77
N ILE A 116 -3.97 5.24 -0.49
CA ILE A 116 -3.64 6.60 -0.92
C ILE A 116 -4.93 7.42 -0.91
N ASP A 117 -4.88 8.60 -0.33
CA ASP A 117 -6.04 9.48 -0.32
C ASP A 117 -6.38 9.98 -1.74
N LYS A 118 -7.62 10.42 -1.90
CA LYS A 118 -8.14 10.80 -3.22
C LYS A 118 -7.40 12.00 -3.80
N GLU A 119 -7.07 12.98 -2.99
CA GLU A 119 -6.42 14.22 -3.42
C GLU A 119 -5.02 13.92 -3.95
N THR A 120 -4.23 13.15 -3.21
CA THR A 120 -2.90 12.68 -3.63
C THR A 120 -2.98 11.86 -4.93
N ALA A 121 -3.97 10.95 -5.04
CA ALA A 121 -4.13 10.14 -6.25
C ALA A 121 -4.52 10.99 -7.48
N GLU A 122 -5.38 11.99 -7.31
CA GLU A 122 -5.81 12.90 -8.39
C GLU A 122 -4.67 13.84 -8.80
N SER A 123 -3.94 14.42 -7.85
CA SER A 123 -2.77 15.27 -8.12
C SER A 123 -1.69 14.52 -8.89
N ALA A 124 -1.35 13.31 -8.44
CA ALA A 124 -0.38 12.46 -9.11
C ALA A 124 -0.84 12.09 -10.54
N TRP A 125 -2.16 11.90 -10.75
CA TRP A 125 -2.68 11.66 -12.09
C TRP A 125 -2.50 12.89 -13.00
N GLU A 126 -2.79 14.08 -12.52
CA GLU A 126 -2.67 15.30 -13.31
C GLU A 126 -1.22 15.58 -13.73
N GLU A 127 -0.27 15.35 -12.81
CA GLU A 127 1.16 15.46 -13.11
C GLU A 127 1.59 14.47 -14.20
N GLU A 128 1.25 13.18 -14.06
CA GLU A 128 1.63 12.15 -15.03
C GLU A 128 0.90 12.32 -16.37
N ALA A 129 -0.37 12.74 -16.35
CA ALA A 129 -1.14 12.99 -17.56
C ALA A 129 -0.60 14.19 -18.36
N ALA A 130 -0.12 15.23 -17.69
CA ALA A 130 0.53 16.37 -18.34
C ALA A 130 1.81 15.97 -19.10
N LEU A 131 2.54 14.97 -18.59
CA LEU A 131 3.77 14.47 -19.21
C LEU A 131 3.51 13.48 -20.35
N ASN A 132 2.53 12.60 -20.18
CA ASN A 132 2.33 11.41 -21.04
C ASN A 132 1.12 11.53 -21.98
N MET A 133 0.23 12.51 -21.77
CA MET A 133 -0.97 12.76 -22.59
C MET A 133 -1.77 11.48 -22.90
N PRO A 134 -2.29 10.76 -21.90
CA PRO A 134 -2.98 9.51 -22.11
C PRO A 134 -4.27 9.72 -22.93
N ASP A 135 -4.47 8.89 -23.97
CA ASP A 135 -5.68 8.87 -24.79
C ASP A 135 -6.58 7.71 -24.35
N GLU A 136 -7.54 8.01 -23.48
CA GLU A 136 -8.48 7.00 -22.95
C GLU A 136 -9.30 6.31 -24.05
N ARG A 137 -9.64 7.04 -25.11
CA ARG A 137 -10.37 6.48 -26.25
C ARG A 137 -9.54 5.43 -26.98
N LYS A 138 -8.25 5.71 -27.20
CA LYS A 138 -7.31 4.77 -27.80
C LYS A 138 -7.07 3.55 -26.93
N ILE A 139 -7.01 3.73 -25.61
CA ILE A 139 -6.88 2.63 -24.63
C ILE A 139 -8.12 1.74 -24.69
N LEU A 140 -9.30 2.35 -24.71
CA LEU A 140 -10.58 1.64 -24.83
C LEU A 140 -10.66 0.86 -26.15
N TYR A 141 -10.36 1.51 -27.28
CA TYR A 141 -10.32 0.88 -28.60
C TYR A 141 -9.42 -0.37 -28.60
N ARG A 142 -8.17 -0.24 -28.17
CA ARG A 142 -7.23 -1.36 -28.05
C ARG A 142 -7.71 -2.45 -27.09
N THR A 143 -8.47 -2.07 -26.07
CA THR A 143 -9.02 -3.04 -25.10
C THR A 143 -10.15 -3.86 -25.71
N VAL A 144 -10.96 -3.27 -26.57
CA VAL A 144 -11.99 -3.97 -27.35
C VAL A 144 -11.36 -4.82 -28.43
N GLU A 145 -10.43 -4.27 -29.21
CA GLU A 145 -9.75 -4.93 -30.33
C GLU A 145 -9.03 -6.22 -29.92
N LYS A 146 -8.52 -6.31 -28.69
CA LYS A 146 -7.95 -7.56 -28.14
C LYS A 146 -8.96 -8.71 -28.01
N LYS A 147 -10.26 -8.43 -28.07
CA LYS A 147 -11.33 -9.42 -27.90
C LYS A 147 -12.17 -9.60 -29.14
N TYR A 148 -12.42 -8.53 -29.86
CA TYR A 148 -13.31 -8.48 -31.02
C TYR A 148 -12.71 -7.57 -32.08
N SER A 149 -12.65 -8.07 -33.31
CA SER A 149 -12.26 -7.24 -34.47
C SER A 149 -13.36 -6.23 -34.82
N PRO A 150 -13.04 -5.13 -35.54
CA PRO A 150 -14.06 -4.30 -36.15
C PRO A 150 -15.04 -5.10 -37.02
N ASP A 151 -16.23 -4.60 -37.19
CA ASP A 151 -17.33 -5.23 -37.95
C ASP A 151 -17.84 -6.56 -37.37
N THR A 152 -17.59 -6.83 -36.07
CA THR A 152 -18.08 -8.03 -35.40
C THR A 152 -19.55 -7.88 -35.00
N GLU A 153 -20.37 -8.88 -35.30
CA GLU A 153 -21.72 -8.99 -34.78
C GLU A 153 -21.71 -9.90 -33.51
N LEU A 154 -22.35 -9.40 -32.45
CA LEU A 154 -22.43 -10.09 -31.15
C LEU A 154 -23.89 -10.38 -30.80
N ASP A 155 -24.14 -11.47 -30.12
CA ASP A 155 -25.45 -11.67 -29.49
C ASP A 155 -25.64 -10.71 -28.29
N GLU A 156 -26.89 -10.53 -27.83
CA GLU A 156 -27.18 -9.64 -26.71
C GLU A 156 -26.43 -10.01 -25.42
N LYS A 157 -26.16 -11.28 -25.19
CA LYS A 157 -25.46 -11.77 -24.01
C LYS A 157 -23.97 -11.42 -24.08
N GLU A 158 -23.38 -11.58 -25.25
CA GLU A 158 -21.98 -11.22 -25.52
C GLU A 158 -21.79 -9.71 -25.44
N MET A 159 -22.69 -8.92 -26.03
CA MET A 159 -22.66 -7.45 -25.93
C MET A 159 -22.74 -6.99 -24.47
N ARG A 160 -23.67 -7.52 -23.68
CA ARG A 160 -23.77 -7.19 -22.25
C ARG A 160 -22.53 -7.60 -21.47
N ARG A 161 -21.92 -8.73 -21.80
CA ARG A 161 -20.65 -9.18 -21.18
C ARG A 161 -19.49 -8.24 -21.50
N LEU A 162 -19.39 -7.80 -22.78
CA LEU A 162 -18.37 -6.87 -23.22
C LEU A 162 -18.54 -5.52 -22.53
N GLN A 163 -19.73 -4.94 -22.55
CA GLN A 163 -20.01 -3.67 -21.86
C GLN A 163 -19.71 -3.76 -20.35
N GLY A 164 -20.18 -4.81 -19.68
CA GLY A 164 -19.87 -5.04 -18.26
C GLY A 164 -18.37 -5.21 -17.96
N TYR A 165 -17.63 -5.81 -18.86
CA TYR A 165 -16.17 -5.93 -18.76
C TYR A 165 -15.49 -4.54 -18.84
N LEU A 166 -15.91 -3.70 -19.80
CA LEU A 166 -15.34 -2.38 -20.00
C LEU A 166 -15.72 -1.41 -18.85
N LEU A 167 -16.97 -1.46 -18.38
CA LEU A 167 -17.41 -0.72 -17.20
C LEU A 167 -16.58 -1.07 -15.94
N ARG A 168 -16.30 -2.35 -15.71
CA ARG A 168 -15.43 -2.77 -14.58
C ARG A 168 -13.99 -2.28 -14.72
N ARG A 169 -13.56 -1.93 -15.93
CA ARG A 169 -12.26 -1.29 -16.18
C ARG A 169 -12.30 0.24 -16.03
N GLY A 170 -13.49 0.77 -15.69
CA GLY A 170 -13.69 2.17 -15.38
C GLY A 170 -13.93 3.08 -16.58
N PHE A 171 -14.20 2.52 -17.78
CA PHE A 171 -14.59 3.33 -18.92
C PHE A 171 -16.04 3.79 -18.76
N SER A 172 -16.35 5.00 -19.22
CA SER A 172 -17.72 5.52 -19.18
C SER A 172 -18.61 4.79 -20.19
N TYR A 173 -19.91 4.72 -19.90
CA TYR A 173 -20.87 4.11 -20.84
C TYR A 173 -20.91 4.85 -22.18
N SER A 174 -20.80 6.19 -22.16
CA SER A 174 -20.75 7.03 -23.36
C SER A 174 -19.54 6.70 -24.26
N ASP A 175 -18.35 6.56 -23.65
CA ASP A 175 -17.14 6.24 -24.41
C ASP A 175 -17.21 4.82 -24.96
N ILE A 176 -17.69 3.87 -24.16
CA ILE A 176 -17.90 2.49 -24.59
C ILE A 176 -18.81 2.46 -25.81
N LYS A 177 -19.97 3.12 -25.73
CA LYS A 177 -20.92 3.16 -26.83
C LYS A 177 -20.29 3.76 -28.09
N SER A 178 -19.61 4.90 -27.95
CA SER A 178 -18.97 5.60 -29.08
C SER A 178 -17.88 4.72 -29.73
N VAL A 179 -17.03 4.04 -28.95
CA VAL A 179 -15.98 3.18 -29.51
C VAL A 179 -16.55 1.94 -30.16
N LEU A 180 -17.60 1.33 -29.60
CA LEU A 180 -18.26 0.18 -30.24
C LEU A 180 -18.93 0.58 -31.58
N GLU A 181 -19.53 1.78 -31.66
CA GLU A 181 -20.06 2.34 -32.89
C GLU A 181 -18.94 2.59 -33.92
N ASP A 182 -17.80 3.18 -33.53
CA ASP A 182 -16.66 3.41 -34.43
C ASP A 182 -16.06 2.10 -34.95
N MET A 183 -16.05 1.06 -34.12
CA MET A 183 -15.59 -0.26 -34.52
C MET A 183 -16.65 -1.07 -35.28
N ASN A 184 -17.84 -0.50 -35.49
CA ASN A 184 -18.98 -1.18 -36.11
C ASN A 184 -19.34 -2.51 -35.44
N ILE A 185 -19.16 -2.59 -34.08
CA ILE A 185 -19.55 -3.75 -33.30
C ILE A 185 -21.03 -3.61 -32.93
N ARG A 186 -21.88 -4.51 -33.44
CA ARG A 186 -23.33 -4.42 -33.35
C ARG A 186 -23.92 -5.66 -32.68
N THR A 187 -25.12 -5.50 -32.15
CA THR A 187 -25.91 -6.66 -31.73
C THR A 187 -26.63 -7.24 -32.96
N THR A 188 -26.53 -8.55 -33.13
CA THR A 188 -27.34 -9.26 -34.15
C THR A 188 -28.82 -8.94 -33.96
N ALA A 189 -29.42 -8.37 -34.98
CA ALA A 189 -30.88 -8.22 -35.01
C ALA A 189 -31.50 -9.60 -35.26
N TRP A 190 -32.48 -9.95 -34.45
CA TRP A 190 -33.31 -11.13 -34.63
C TRP A 190 -34.36 -10.84 -35.71
#